data_5124a7662467090131676f7a3b720a3e
#
_entry.id   5124a7662467090131676f7a3b720a3e
#
_cell.length_a   1.000
_cell.length_b   1.000
_cell.length_c   1.000
_cell.angle_alpha   90.00
_cell.angle_beta   90.00
_cell.angle_gamma   90.00
#
_symmetry.space_group_name_H-M   'P 1'
#
loop_
_entity.id
_entity.type
_entity.pdbx_description
1 polymer ?
#
loop_
_entity_poly.entity_id
_entity_poly.type
_entity_poly.pdbx_seq_one_letter_code
_entity_poly.pdbx_strand_id
1 'polypeptide(L)'
;MAQPEPNNRDESHEEFVRLLNSSHRQLLGYLVSLLGNRHDAEDVLQRTSITLWRKFATFERGTNFTAWASTMAFYEARNFQRMGARSRLVFSDALLEVLSTERTNDISHTDARHEALGHCMEKLDEAGRRLVEAAYLEGSDIGLLAEQLGRAKQTLYNKLNIIRRSLADCVTRRLAEEGAR
;
A
#
# COMPACT_ATOMS: atom_id res chain seq x y z
N MET A 1 16.42 39.68 24.01
CA MET A 1 16.95 38.59 23.17
C MET A 1 15.87 38.21 22.19
N ALA A 2 16.00 38.64 20.94
CA ALA A 2 15.03 38.30 19.88
C ALA A 2 15.23 36.82 19.50
N GLN A 3 14.15 36.05 19.53
CA GLN A 3 14.17 34.71 18.98
C GLN A 3 14.36 34.80 17.46
N PRO A 4 15.21 34.00 16.84
CA PRO A 4 15.35 33.98 15.39
C PRO A 4 14.00 33.57 14.78
N GLU A 5 13.53 34.33 13.82
CA GLU A 5 12.33 33.98 13.06
C GLU A 5 12.51 32.61 12.41
N PRO A 6 11.51 31.72 12.49
CA PRO A 6 11.61 30.41 11.88
C PRO A 6 11.82 30.58 10.38
N ASN A 7 12.90 29.96 9.88
CA ASN A 7 13.26 30.02 8.48
C ASN A 7 12.18 29.25 7.69
N ASN A 8 11.56 29.86 6.70
CA ASN A 8 10.51 29.29 5.82
C ASN A 8 10.85 27.87 5.27
N ARG A 9 12.14 27.51 5.25
CA ARG A 9 12.61 26.17 4.90
C ARG A 9 12.36 25.15 6.01
N ASP A 10 12.51 25.54 7.27
CA ASP A 10 12.34 24.64 8.41
C ASP A 10 10.85 24.31 8.60
N GLU A 11 9.96 25.30 8.47
CA GLU A 11 8.52 25.10 8.50
C GLU A 11 8.03 24.16 7.37
N SER A 12 8.55 24.35 6.15
CA SER A 12 8.23 23.50 5.01
C SER A 12 8.73 22.07 5.18
N HIS A 13 9.88 21.89 5.84
CA HIS A 13 10.44 20.59 6.15
C HIS A 13 9.59 19.85 7.20
N GLU A 14 9.25 20.52 8.28
CA GLU A 14 8.42 19.96 9.35
C GLU A 14 7.03 19.57 8.82
N GLU A 15 6.41 20.44 8.01
CA GLU A 15 5.13 20.17 7.37
C GLU A 15 5.20 18.90 6.50
N PHE A 16 6.23 18.80 5.64
CA PHE A 16 6.43 17.64 4.79
C PHE A 16 6.57 16.35 5.60
N VAL A 17 7.44 16.36 6.63
CA VAL A 17 7.67 15.17 7.47
C VAL A 17 6.38 14.75 8.17
N ARG A 18 5.61 15.68 8.68
CA ARG A 18 4.32 15.41 9.33
C ARG A 18 3.32 14.78 8.35
N LEU A 19 3.18 15.35 7.14
CA LEU A 19 2.28 14.85 6.10
C LEU A 19 2.71 13.47 5.60
N LEU A 20 4.01 13.25 5.40
CA LEU A 20 4.54 11.96 4.97
C LEU A 20 4.30 10.89 6.03
N ASN A 21 4.57 11.18 7.30
CA ASN A 21 4.36 10.23 8.40
C ASN A 21 2.87 9.87 8.56
N SER A 22 1.97 10.84 8.48
CA SER A 22 0.52 10.57 8.55
C SER A 22 0.02 9.71 7.38
N SER A 23 0.63 9.85 6.20
CA SER A 23 0.25 9.12 4.98
C SER A 23 1.01 7.81 4.78
N HIS A 24 2.07 7.55 5.56
CA HIS A 24 3.00 6.44 5.37
C HIS A 24 2.30 5.08 5.26
N ARG A 25 1.38 4.78 6.18
CA ARG A 25 0.65 3.49 6.19
C ARG A 25 -0.19 3.32 4.93
N GLN A 26 -0.87 4.38 4.49
CA GLN A 26 -1.73 4.33 3.31
C GLN A 26 -0.92 4.18 2.03
N LEU A 27 0.21 4.90 1.90
CA LEU A 27 1.12 4.80 0.78
C LEU A 27 1.78 3.42 0.70
N LEU A 28 2.24 2.87 1.83
CA LEU A 28 2.80 1.53 1.89
C LEU A 28 1.76 0.47 1.48
N GLY A 29 0.55 0.53 2.04
CA GLY A 29 -0.54 -0.38 1.68
C GLY A 29 -0.90 -0.30 0.19
N TYR A 30 -0.84 0.90 -0.38
CA TYR A 30 -1.03 1.12 -1.81
C TYR A 30 0.06 0.43 -2.63
N LEU A 31 1.33 0.66 -2.30
CA LEU A 31 2.45 0.06 -3.00
C LEU A 31 2.47 -1.48 -2.87
N VAL A 32 2.11 -2.02 -1.69
CA VAL A 32 1.95 -3.47 -1.51
C VAL A 32 0.87 -4.02 -2.43
N SER A 33 -0.23 -3.30 -2.62
CA SER A 33 -1.30 -3.73 -3.55
C SER A 33 -0.85 -3.74 -5.01
N LEU A 34 0.06 -2.84 -5.41
CA LEU A 34 0.59 -2.74 -6.77
C LEU A 34 1.73 -3.75 -7.05
N LEU A 35 2.61 -3.96 -6.06
CA LEU A 35 3.84 -4.74 -6.25
C LEU A 35 3.71 -6.19 -5.77
N GLY A 36 2.70 -6.48 -4.95
CA GLY A 36 2.41 -7.84 -4.47
C GLY A 36 3.32 -8.34 -3.35
N ASN A 37 4.36 -7.59 -2.97
CA ASN A 37 5.18 -7.91 -1.82
C ASN A 37 5.60 -6.65 -1.04
N ARG A 38 5.84 -6.81 0.24
CA ARG A 38 6.13 -5.70 1.16
C ARG A 38 7.52 -5.14 0.98
N HIS A 39 8.52 -5.98 0.73
CA HIS A 39 9.91 -5.55 0.60
C HIS A 39 10.09 -4.59 -0.58
N ASP A 40 9.60 -4.98 -1.77
CA ASP A 40 9.60 -4.11 -2.95
C ASP A 40 8.80 -2.82 -2.71
N ALA A 41 7.69 -2.93 -1.98
CA ALA A 41 6.85 -1.77 -1.65
C ALA A 41 7.58 -0.78 -0.72
N GLU A 42 8.34 -1.25 0.27
CA GLU A 42 9.16 -0.43 1.16
C GLU A 42 10.29 0.27 0.38
N ASP A 43 10.97 -0.43 -0.53
CA ASP A 43 12.01 0.14 -1.39
C ASP A 43 11.45 1.24 -2.30
N VAL A 44 10.29 0.98 -2.92
CA VAL A 44 9.62 1.97 -3.76
C VAL A 44 9.10 3.14 -2.94
N LEU A 45 8.59 2.92 -1.74
CA LEU A 45 8.14 4.00 -0.85
C LEU A 45 9.30 4.91 -0.46
N GLN A 46 10.47 4.36 -0.20
CA GLN A 46 11.67 5.17 0.10
C GLN A 46 12.03 6.08 -1.09
N ARG A 47 12.03 5.55 -2.32
CA ARG A 47 12.28 6.33 -3.54
C ARG A 47 11.19 7.38 -3.75
N THR A 48 9.94 7.00 -3.53
CA THR A 48 8.78 7.90 -3.59
C THR A 48 8.95 9.06 -2.62
N SER A 49 9.37 8.80 -1.39
CA SER A 49 9.58 9.84 -0.36
C SER A 49 10.61 10.89 -0.80
N ILE A 50 11.70 10.46 -1.45
CA ILE A 50 12.70 11.38 -2.03
C ILE A 50 12.09 12.21 -3.17
N THR A 51 11.31 11.59 -4.04
CA THR A 51 10.64 12.28 -5.15
C THR A 51 9.62 13.29 -4.65
N LEU A 52 8.84 12.92 -3.63
CA LEU A 52 7.86 13.79 -2.97
C LEU A 52 8.55 15.02 -2.35
N TRP A 53 9.67 14.82 -1.63
CA TRP A 53 10.42 15.92 -1.07
C TRP A 53 10.89 16.91 -2.14
N ARG A 54 11.50 16.40 -3.21
CA ARG A 54 11.97 17.24 -4.33
C ARG A 54 10.85 18.04 -4.99
N LYS A 55 9.63 17.52 -5.00
CA LYS A 55 8.45 18.13 -5.63
C LYS A 55 7.52 18.80 -4.63
N PHE A 56 7.85 18.85 -3.34
CA PHE A 56 6.95 19.36 -2.32
C PHE A 56 6.53 20.82 -2.54
N ALA A 57 7.40 21.63 -3.16
CA ALA A 57 7.06 22.99 -3.56
C ALA A 57 5.89 23.07 -4.57
N THR A 58 5.57 21.96 -5.28
CA THR A 58 4.45 21.90 -6.22
C THR A 58 3.16 21.36 -5.57
N PHE A 59 3.23 20.96 -4.30
CA PHE A 59 2.05 20.52 -3.57
C PHE A 59 1.20 21.72 -3.17
N GLU A 60 -0.08 21.69 -3.55
CA GLU A 60 -1.04 22.72 -3.18
C GLU A 60 -1.52 22.50 -1.74
N ARG A 61 -1.09 23.38 -0.84
CA ARG A 61 -1.44 23.32 0.58
C ARG A 61 -2.95 23.40 0.78
N GLY A 62 -3.45 22.58 1.72
CA GLY A 62 -4.89 22.47 1.97
C GLY A 62 -5.60 21.42 1.12
N THR A 63 -4.91 20.83 0.14
CA THR A 63 -5.42 19.69 -0.63
C THR A 63 -5.02 18.35 0.01
N ASN A 64 -5.47 17.25 -0.58
CA ASN A 64 -5.18 15.91 -0.07
C ASN A 64 -3.76 15.46 -0.42
N PHE A 65 -2.85 15.53 0.56
CA PHE A 65 -1.46 15.09 0.39
C PHE A 65 -1.34 13.62 -0.01
N THR A 66 -2.16 12.74 0.57
CA THR A 66 -2.08 11.30 0.27
C THR A 66 -2.47 11.02 -1.18
N ALA A 67 -3.46 11.71 -1.73
CA ALA A 67 -3.86 11.59 -3.14
C ALA A 67 -2.73 12.07 -4.06
N TRP A 68 -2.14 13.25 -3.78
CA TRP A 68 -1.01 13.78 -4.53
C TRP A 68 0.21 12.84 -4.46
N ALA A 69 0.53 12.32 -3.29
CA ALA A 69 1.64 11.39 -3.08
C ALA A 69 1.41 10.03 -3.75
N SER A 70 0.17 9.54 -3.76
CA SER A 70 -0.18 8.26 -4.41
C SER A 70 0.04 8.30 -5.93
N THR A 71 -0.16 9.45 -6.57
CA THR A 71 0.14 9.63 -7.99
C THR A 71 1.64 9.42 -8.26
N MET A 72 2.51 9.98 -7.42
CA MET A 72 3.95 9.78 -7.57
C MET A 72 4.39 8.36 -7.24
N ALA A 73 3.81 7.77 -6.18
CA ALA A 73 4.04 6.38 -5.81
C ALA A 73 3.69 5.41 -6.96
N PHE A 74 2.62 5.70 -7.70
CA PHE A 74 2.23 4.93 -8.88
C PHE A 74 3.31 4.93 -9.96
N TYR A 75 3.83 6.10 -10.31
CA TYR A 75 4.88 6.19 -11.33
C TYR A 75 6.19 5.53 -10.89
N GLU A 76 6.55 5.64 -9.61
CA GLU A 76 7.72 4.96 -9.07
C GLU A 76 7.54 3.42 -9.09
N ALA A 77 6.38 2.91 -8.72
CA ALA A 77 6.06 1.49 -8.82
C ALA A 77 6.12 0.97 -10.26
N ARG A 78 5.57 1.73 -11.19
CA ARG A 78 5.63 1.40 -12.62
C ARG A 78 7.06 1.38 -13.16
N ASN A 79 7.88 2.35 -12.75
CA ASN A 79 9.30 2.37 -13.11
C ASN A 79 10.05 1.17 -12.51
N PHE A 80 9.77 0.84 -11.26
CA PHE A 80 10.36 -0.32 -10.59
C PHE A 80 10.02 -1.63 -11.31
N GLN A 81 8.76 -1.83 -11.70
CA GLN A 81 8.33 -2.99 -12.47
C GLN A 81 9.00 -3.10 -13.84
N ARG A 82 9.20 -1.98 -14.53
CA ARG A 82 9.90 -1.93 -15.83
C ARG A 82 11.39 -2.29 -15.72
N MET A 83 12.04 -1.87 -14.64
CA MET A 83 13.47 -2.13 -14.41
C MET A 83 13.71 -3.56 -13.91
N GLY A 84 12.75 -4.12 -13.19
CA GLY A 84 12.80 -5.46 -12.63
C GLY A 84 12.09 -6.48 -13.52
N ALA A 85 12.63 -6.80 -14.72
CA ALA A 85 12.08 -7.77 -15.66
C ALA A 85 11.83 -9.20 -15.10
N ARG A 86 11.81 -9.37 -13.80
CA ARG A 86 11.64 -10.64 -13.06
C ARG A 86 10.45 -10.70 -12.12
N SER A 87 9.67 -9.64 -11.94
CA SER A 87 8.50 -9.69 -11.07
C SER A 87 7.27 -10.15 -11.84
N ARG A 88 6.78 -11.33 -11.52
CA ARG A 88 5.73 -12.12 -12.20
C ARG A 88 4.29 -11.66 -11.94
N LEU A 89 4.07 -10.47 -11.45
CA LEU A 89 2.72 -9.92 -11.26
C LEU A 89 2.64 -8.54 -11.92
N VAL A 90 2.61 -8.56 -13.24
CA VAL A 90 2.29 -7.38 -14.03
C VAL A 90 0.77 -7.22 -14.02
N PHE A 91 0.25 -6.34 -13.18
CA PHE A 91 -1.07 -5.77 -13.46
C PHE A 91 -0.97 -5.03 -14.80
N SER A 92 -1.94 -5.24 -15.69
CA SER A 92 -1.98 -4.49 -16.95
C SER A 92 -2.04 -2.98 -16.66
N ASP A 93 -1.43 -2.15 -17.50
CA ASP A 93 -1.45 -0.69 -17.38
C ASP A 93 -2.89 -0.16 -17.21
N ALA A 94 -3.89 -0.79 -17.85
CA ALA A 94 -5.30 -0.47 -17.71
C ALA A 94 -5.86 -0.72 -16.29
N LEU A 95 -5.43 -1.79 -15.60
CA LEU A 95 -5.86 -2.07 -14.23
C LEU A 95 -5.22 -1.09 -13.25
N LEU A 96 -3.98 -0.69 -13.51
CA LEU A 96 -3.27 0.30 -12.72
C LEU A 96 -3.92 1.69 -12.82
N GLU A 97 -4.43 2.07 -13.99
CA GLU A 97 -5.19 3.32 -14.18
C GLU A 97 -6.52 3.31 -13.42
N VAL A 98 -7.26 2.21 -13.46
CA VAL A 98 -8.51 2.05 -12.71
C VAL A 98 -8.26 2.15 -11.20
N LEU A 99 -7.21 1.49 -10.69
CA LEU A 99 -6.84 1.54 -9.26
C LEU A 99 -6.40 2.94 -8.82
N SER A 100 -5.78 3.73 -9.70
CA SER A 100 -5.35 5.10 -9.36
C SER A 100 -6.53 6.07 -9.30
N THR A 101 -7.54 5.89 -10.14
CA THR A 101 -8.73 6.77 -10.22
C THR A 101 -9.73 6.50 -9.10
N GLU A 102 -9.95 5.24 -8.72
CA GLU A 102 -10.88 4.88 -7.65
C GLU A 102 -10.38 5.33 -6.27
N ARG A 103 -9.07 5.39 -6.05
CA ARG A 103 -8.50 5.67 -4.74
C ARG A 103 -8.48 7.13 -4.33
N THR A 104 -8.58 8.06 -5.26
CA THR A 104 -8.72 9.50 -4.95
C THR A 104 -10.05 9.82 -4.26
N ASN A 105 -11.08 9.01 -4.45
CA ASN A 105 -12.41 9.20 -3.87
C ASN A 105 -12.62 8.47 -2.53
N ASP A 106 -11.66 7.61 -2.09
CA ASP A 106 -11.96 6.55 -1.13
C ASP A 106 -11.31 6.70 0.26
N ILE A 107 -10.74 7.87 0.56
CA ILE A 107 -10.02 8.11 1.84
C ILE A 107 -10.96 8.14 3.05
N SER A 108 -12.23 8.44 2.86
CA SER A 108 -13.24 8.50 3.93
C SER A 108 -13.71 7.13 4.45
N HIS A 109 -13.44 6.05 3.73
CA HIS A 109 -13.87 4.69 4.08
C HIS A 109 -12.75 3.77 4.55
N THR A 110 -11.56 4.29 4.84
CA THR A 110 -10.40 3.48 5.20
C THR A 110 -10.61 2.73 6.52
N ASP A 111 -11.25 3.35 7.51
CA ASP A 111 -11.47 2.75 8.83
C ASP A 111 -12.51 1.62 8.77
N ALA A 112 -13.63 1.83 8.10
CA ALA A 112 -14.65 0.80 7.89
C ALA A 112 -14.11 -0.41 7.10
N ARG A 113 -13.26 -0.16 6.11
CA ARG A 113 -12.59 -1.24 5.36
C ARG A 113 -11.59 -2.03 6.22
N HIS A 114 -10.84 -1.37 7.09
CA HIS A 114 -9.94 -2.06 8.02
C HIS A 114 -10.70 -2.93 9.01
N GLU A 115 -11.80 -2.43 9.56
CA GLU A 115 -12.65 -3.20 10.45
C GLU A 115 -13.28 -4.41 9.73
N ALA A 116 -13.83 -4.20 8.53
CA ALA A 116 -14.37 -5.26 7.70
C ALA A 116 -13.30 -6.30 7.35
N LEU A 117 -12.07 -5.87 7.03
CA LEU A 117 -10.94 -6.78 6.75
C LEU A 117 -10.55 -7.59 7.99
N GLY A 118 -10.48 -6.97 9.17
CA GLY A 118 -10.19 -7.65 10.44
C GLY A 118 -11.18 -8.81 10.65
N HIS A 119 -12.47 -8.54 10.51
CA HIS A 119 -13.50 -9.56 10.63
C HIS A 119 -13.42 -10.67 9.56
N CYS A 120 -13.04 -10.32 8.32
CA CYS A 120 -12.86 -11.32 7.25
C CYS A 120 -11.60 -12.17 7.47
N MET A 121 -10.56 -11.63 8.07
CA MET A 121 -9.35 -12.35 8.46
C MET A 121 -9.62 -13.41 9.54
N GLU A 122 -10.53 -13.14 10.48
CA GLU A 122 -10.96 -14.11 11.49
C GLU A 122 -11.62 -15.36 10.91
N LYS A 123 -12.24 -15.23 9.73
CA LYS A 123 -12.90 -16.34 9.01
C LYS A 123 -11.94 -17.24 8.24
N LEU A 124 -10.69 -16.84 8.08
CA LEU A 124 -9.68 -17.68 7.44
C LEU A 124 -9.31 -18.87 8.33
N ASP A 125 -9.01 -20.00 7.68
CA ASP A 125 -8.35 -21.10 8.36
C ASP A 125 -6.96 -20.68 8.87
N GLU A 126 -6.45 -21.39 9.86
CA GLU A 126 -5.16 -21.04 10.49
C GLU A 126 -4.02 -21.01 9.46
N ALA A 127 -4.00 -21.94 8.51
CA ALA A 127 -2.97 -22.01 7.47
C ALA A 127 -3.05 -20.82 6.50
N GLY A 128 -4.25 -20.35 6.17
CA GLY A 128 -4.48 -19.15 5.35
C GLY A 128 -4.08 -17.89 6.07
N ARG A 129 -4.44 -17.77 7.37
CA ARG A 129 -4.07 -16.63 8.20
C ARG A 129 -2.55 -16.51 8.33
N ARG A 130 -1.85 -17.60 8.68
CA ARG A 130 -0.38 -17.63 8.75
C ARG A 130 0.28 -17.25 7.42
N LEU A 131 -0.27 -17.70 6.29
CA LEU A 131 0.26 -17.35 4.97
C LEU A 131 0.12 -15.85 4.69
N VAL A 132 -1.01 -15.23 5.08
CA VAL A 132 -1.22 -13.78 4.94
C VAL A 132 -0.28 -13.02 5.89
N GLU A 133 -0.18 -13.42 7.14
CA GLU A 133 0.71 -12.81 8.13
C GLU A 133 2.17 -12.85 7.68
N ALA A 134 2.65 -14.01 7.24
CA ALA A 134 4.00 -14.15 6.71
C ALA A 134 4.24 -13.27 5.47
N ALA A 135 3.26 -13.16 4.58
CA ALA A 135 3.39 -12.37 3.36
C ALA A 135 3.37 -10.85 3.60
N TYR A 136 2.67 -10.37 4.65
CA TYR A 136 2.37 -8.95 4.81
C TYR A 136 2.85 -8.32 6.13
N LEU A 137 2.91 -9.09 7.22
CA LEU A 137 3.23 -8.55 8.55
C LEU A 137 4.67 -8.84 8.96
N GLU A 138 5.16 -10.04 8.71
CA GLU A 138 6.47 -10.47 9.20
C GLU A 138 7.63 -10.12 8.25
N GLY A 139 7.34 -9.56 7.06
CA GLY A 139 8.36 -9.27 6.05
C GLY A 139 9.10 -10.53 5.57
N SER A 140 8.54 -11.71 5.86
CA SER A 140 9.15 -13.00 5.52
C SER A 140 9.14 -13.20 4.01
N ASP A 141 10.25 -13.68 3.48
CA ASP A 141 10.29 -14.13 2.09
C ASP A 141 9.40 -15.38 1.94
N ILE A 142 8.36 -15.28 1.10
CA ILE A 142 7.49 -16.44 0.76
C ILE A 142 8.33 -17.61 0.24
N GLY A 143 9.53 -17.35 -0.28
CA GLY A 143 10.49 -18.39 -0.65
C GLY A 143 10.96 -19.21 0.54
N LEU A 144 11.36 -18.57 1.62
CA LEU A 144 11.76 -19.24 2.86
C LEU A 144 10.60 -20.01 3.48
N LEU A 145 9.39 -19.43 3.48
CA LEU A 145 8.21 -20.14 3.95
C LEU A 145 7.88 -21.38 3.09
N ALA A 146 8.07 -21.28 1.79
CA ALA A 146 7.87 -22.41 0.87
C ALA A 146 8.84 -23.55 1.15
N GLU A 147 10.10 -23.25 1.40
CA GLU A 147 11.14 -24.22 1.80
C GLU A 147 10.80 -24.88 3.13
N GLN A 148 10.40 -24.13 4.14
CA GLN A 148 9.99 -24.63 5.45
C GLN A 148 8.78 -25.57 5.37
N LEU A 149 7.84 -25.29 4.47
CA LEU A 149 6.63 -26.08 4.27
C LEU A 149 6.82 -27.23 3.25
N GLY A 150 8.00 -27.37 2.65
CA GLY A 150 8.25 -28.35 1.58
C GLY A 150 7.34 -28.16 0.37
N ARG A 151 6.94 -26.94 0.06
CA ARG A 151 6.03 -26.60 -1.04
C ARG A 151 6.71 -25.74 -2.10
N ALA A 152 6.28 -25.88 -3.35
CA ALA A 152 6.74 -24.98 -4.40
C ALA A 152 6.28 -23.54 -4.12
N LYS A 153 7.18 -22.57 -4.28
CA LYS A 153 6.91 -21.13 -4.12
C LYS A 153 5.66 -20.68 -4.89
N GLN A 154 5.48 -21.19 -6.11
CA GLN A 154 4.31 -20.92 -6.95
C GLN A 154 2.99 -21.38 -6.31
N THR A 155 3.01 -22.50 -5.58
CA THR A 155 1.82 -23.02 -4.88
C THR A 155 1.36 -22.04 -3.79
N LEU A 156 2.30 -21.46 -3.03
CA LEU A 156 1.97 -20.47 -2.00
C LEU A 156 1.45 -19.17 -2.62
N TYR A 157 2.04 -18.70 -3.71
CA TYR A 157 1.52 -17.53 -4.44
C TYR A 157 0.10 -17.78 -4.97
N ASN A 158 -0.18 -18.95 -5.53
CA ASN A 158 -1.52 -19.30 -6.00
C ASN A 158 -2.52 -19.31 -4.84
N LYS A 159 -2.16 -19.94 -3.71
CA LYS A 159 -3.00 -19.96 -2.51
C LYS A 159 -3.25 -18.54 -1.98
N LEU A 160 -2.21 -17.70 -1.92
CA LEU A 160 -2.31 -16.32 -1.51
C LEU A 160 -3.26 -15.49 -2.42
N ASN A 161 -3.22 -15.72 -3.73
CA ASN A 161 -4.13 -15.07 -4.67
C ASN A 161 -5.59 -15.49 -4.46
N ILE A 162 -5.84 -16.77 -4.15
CA ILE A 162 -7.20 -17.24 -3.82
C ILE A 162 -7.69 -16.56 -2.54
N ILE A 163 -6.85 -16.51 -1.50
CA ILE A 163 -7.19 -15.86 -0.23
C ILE A 163 -7.48 -14.37 -0.45
N ARG A 164 -6.66 -13.65 -1.23
CA ARG A 164 -6.89 -12.22 -1.55
C ARG A 164 -8.26 -11.99 -2.18
N ARG A 165 -8.65 -12.82 -3.15
CA ARG A 165 -9.98 -12.72 -3.78
C ARG A 165 -11.09 -12.96 -2.77
N SER A 166 -10.98 -14.02 -1.98
CA SER A 166 -11.96 -14.33 -0.95
C SER A 166 -12.10 -13.23 0.10
N LEU A 167 -10.98 -12.60 0.51
CA LEU A 167 -11.01 -11.46 1.43
C LEU A 167 -11.64 -10.23 0.78
N ALA A 168 -11.32 -9.93 -0.48
CA ALA A 168 -11.92 -8.82 -1.20
C ALA A 168 -13.45 -8.98 -1.32
N ASP A 169 -13.93 -10.17 -1.69
CA ASP A 169 -15.36 -10.49 -1.79
C ASP A 169 -16.05 -10.39 -0.42
N CYS A 170 -15.38 -10.84 0.65
CA CYS A 170 -15.90 -10.75 2.01
C CYS A 170 -16.03 -9.30 2.47
N VAL A 171 -15.00 -8.49 2.28
CA VAL A 171 -15.00 -7.06 2.65
C VAL A 171 -16.08 -6.30 1.88
N THR A 172 -16.19 -6.52 0.57
CA THR A 172 -17.21 -5.87 -0.28
C THR A 172 -18.62 -6.17 0.20
N ARG A 173 -18.92 -7.44 0.53
CA ARG A 173 -20.25 -7.83 1.07
C ARG A 173 -20.54 -7.15 2.40
N ARG A 174 -19.55 -7.13 3.32
CA ARG A 174 -19.74 -6.53 4.63
C ARG A 174 -20.00 -5.03 4.56
N LEU A 175 -19.25 -4.32 3.73
CA LEU A 175 -19.47 -2.88 3.51
C LEU A 175 -20.86 -2.59 2.88
N ALA A 176 -21.30 -3.45 1.98
CA ALA A 176 -22.66 -3.33 1.40
C ALA A 176 -23.76 -3.55 2.45
N GLU A 177 -23.57 -4.49 3.38
CA GLU A 177 -24.51 -4.75 4.48
C GLU A 177 -24.56 -3.60 5.51
N GLU A 178 -23.42 -2.94 5.77
CA GLU A 178 -23.32 -1.79 6.67
C GLU A 178 -23.86 -0.50 6.05
N GLY A 179 -23.66 -0.31 4.75
CA GLY A 179 -24.19 0.83 4.00
C GLY A 179 -25.72 0.76 3.73
N ALA A 180 -26.35 -0.40 3.95
CA ALA A 180 -27.80 -0.61 3.82
C ALA A 180 -28.58 -0.40 5.13
N ARG A 181 -27.90 -0.08 6.23
CA ARG A 181 -28.48 0.25 7.55
C ARG A 181 -28.52 1.75 7.78
#